data_d8cf63f789656cfeeb76bbc245159d6c
#
_entry.id   d8cf63f789656cfeeb76bbc245159d6c
#
_cell.length_a   1.000
_cell.length_b   1.000
_cell.length_c   1.000
_cell.angle_alpha   90.00
_cell.angle_beta   90.00
_cell.angle_gamma   90.00
#
_symmetry.space_group_name_H-M   'P 1'
#
loop_
_entity.id
_entity.type
_entity.pdbx_description
1 polymer ?
#
loop_
_entity_poly.entity_id
_entity_poly.type
_entity_poly.pdbx_seq_one_letter_code
_entity_poly.pdbx_strand_id
1 'polypeptide(L)'
;MPKPRWKLNTVYISERLQESLRPISRCAMTTVVAPMGYGKTTAVNWYLEERAKAETLKIIRISVYSDNLAIFWKSVQEAFARAGFPFLRDYPCPTDAAGGGLLVDDLCHALAGEAPCYLFIDDFHLLTDKRASLFLCMLANKLPANVHLIVASRDRFLPAAEAVRLGAKVYQIGTEQLRLNHTELAVYARRCGTALSDAQVESLLYSSEGWFSAVYLNLRTLSERGVLPSRNSDIYTTFTAAMIDPLPEKQREFLAVMGLADEFSAEMAQCITGDADAGQILSML
;
A
#
# COMPACT_ATOMS: atom_id res chain seq x y z
N MET A 1 -37.99 -12.71 6.06
CA MET A 1 -36.73 -13.38 5.72
C MET A 1 -35.60 -12.64 6.41
N PRO A 2 -34.65 -13.28 7.09
CA PRO A 2 -33.50 -12.60 7.68
C PRO A 2 -32.69 -11.94 6.56
N LYS A 3 -32.32 -10.65 6.74
CA LYS A 3 -31.46 -9.95 5.78
C LYS A 3 -30.15 -10.72 5.61
N PRO A 4 -29.63 -10.94 4.39
CA PRO A 4 -28.37 -11.57 4.18
C PRO A 4 -27.27 -10.83 4.95
N ARG A 5 -26.49 -11.57 5.74
CA ARG A 5 -25.41 -10.99 6.56
C ARG A 5 -24.20 -10.76 5.66
N TRP A 6 -24.03 -9.54 5.17
CA TRP A 6 -22.91 -9.15 4.34
C TRP A 6 -21.58 -9.27 5.10
N LYS A 7 -20.56 -9.82 4.43
CA LYS A 7 -19.19 -9.99 4.96
C LYS A 7 -18.22 -9.14 4.15
N LEU A 8 -18.42 -7.83 4.16
CA LEU A 8 -17.64 -6.90 3.35
C LEU A 8 -16.14 -6.84 3.73
N ASN A 9 -15.80 -7.11 4.98
CA ASN A 9 -14.39 -7.12 5.45
C ASN A 9 -13.63 -8.41 5.08
N THR A 10 -14.08 -9.13 4.06
CA THR A 10 -13.40 -10.35 3.61
C THR A 10 -12.19 -10.01 2.75
N VAL A 11 -10.99 -10.39 3.19
CA VAL A 11 -9.79 -10.33 2.34
C VAL A 11 -9.97 -11.30 1.17
N TYR A 12 -9.80 -10.79 -0.03
CA TYR A 12 -9.87 -11.55 -1.27
C TYR A 12 -8.61 -11.37 -2.11
N ILE A 13 -7.88 -12.44 -2.29
CA ILE A 13 -6.73 -12.53 -3.19
C ILE A 13 -7.06 -13.58 -4.25
N SER A 14 -7.15 -13.15 -5.49
CA SER A 14 -7.46 -14.03 -6.62
C SER A 14 -6.28 -14.93 -6.97
N GLU A 15 -6.52 -16.06 -7.64
CA GLU A 15 -5.46 -16.96 -8.10
C GLU A 15 -4.47 -16.23 -9.02
N ARG A 16 -4.98 -15.37 -9.92
CA ARG A 16 -4.14 -14.53 -10.80
C ARG A 16 -3.23 -13.62 -10.00
N LEU A 17 -3.73 -12.98 -8.94
CA LEU A 17 -2.92 -12.13 -8.08
C LEU A 17 -1.91 -12.97 -7.28
N GLN A 18 -2.32 -14.15 -6.77
CA GLN A 18 -1.39 -15.07 -6.09
C GLN A 18 -0.22 -15.47 -7.00
N GLU A 19 -0.51 -15.77 -8.27
CA GLU A 19 0.54 -16.07 -9.26
C GLU A 19 1.45 -14.88 -9.54
N SER A 20 0.88 -13.67 -9.60
CA SER A 20 1.64 -12.42 -9.77
C SER A 20 2.53 -12.11 -8.56
N LEU A 21 2.22 -12.63 -7.37
CA LEU A 21 3.03 -12.46 -6.17
C LEU A 21 4.18 -13.49 -6.05
N ARG A 22 4.11 -14.65 -6.73
CA ARG A 22 5.14 -15.71 -6.65
C ARG A 22 6.56 -15.26 -6.96
N PRO A 23 6.81 -14.36 -7.95
CA PRO A 23 8.17 -13.91 -8.24
C PRO A 23 8.86 -13.14 -7.12
N ILE A 24 8.13 -12.65 -6.11
CA ILE A 24 8.70 -11.92 -4.97
C ILE A 24 9.87 -12.70 -4.33
N SER A 25 9.73 -14.02 -4.16
CA SER A 25 10.77 -14.87 -3.55
C SER A 25 11.94 -15.23 -4.50
N ARG A 26 11.98 -14.66 -5.71
CA ARG A 26 13.01 -14.92 -6.71
C ARG A 26 13.77 -13.68 -7.13
N CYS A 27 13.27 -12.50 -6.74
CA CYS A 27 13.84 -11.22 -7.11
C CYS A 27 14.47 -10.54 -5.88
N ALA A 28 15.53 -9.78 -6.09
CA ALA A 28 16.14 -9.01 -5.01
C ALA A 28 15.22 -7.88 -4.55
N MET A 29 14.50 -7.24 -5.49
CA MET A 29 13.52 -6.20 -5.16
C MET A 29 12.23 -6.40 -5.94
N THR A 30 11.09 -6.24 -5.25
CA THR A 30 9.78 -6.14 -5.88
C THR A 30 9.16 -4.79 -5.56
N THR A 31 8.76 -4.06 -6.59
CA THR A 31 8.00 -2.82 -6.43
C THR A 31 6.51 -3.09 -6.63
N VAL A 32 5.67 -2.65 -5.70
CA VAL A 32 4.22 -2.77 -5.79
C VAL A 32 3.64 -1.36 -5.90
N VAL A 33 3.34 -0.95 -7.13
CA VAL A 33 2.97 0.43 -7.45
C VAL A 33 1.56 0.52 -8.00
N ALA A 34 0.69 1.16 -7.25
CA ALA A 34 -0.68 1.48 -7.66
C ALA A 34 -1.24 2.60 -6.78
N PRO A 35 -2.24 3.36 -7.23
CA PRO A 35 -2.92 4.35 -6.41
C PRO A 35 -3.48 3.78 -5.10
N MET A 36 -4.00 4.65 -4.25
CA MET A 36 -4.67 4.24 -3.01
C MET A 36 -5.83 3.27 -3.30
N GLY A 37 -6.11 2.33 -2.39
CA GLY A 37 -7.29 1.47 -2.47
C GLY A 37 -7.21 0.29 -3.45
N TYR A 38 -6.06 0.05 -4.09
CA TYR A 38 -5.82 -1.14 -4.91
C TYR A 38 -5.39 -2.38 -4.12
N GLY A 39 -5.30 -2.29 -2.79
CA GLY A 39 -4.98 -3.43 -1.94
C GLY A 39 -3.50 -3.84 -1.90
N LYS A 40 -2.57 -2.94 -2.21
CA LYS A 40 -1.11 -3.21 -2.18
C LYS A 40 -0.65 -3.88 -0.89
N THR A 41 -0.87 -3.19 0.23
CA THR A 41 -0.51 -3.66 1.58
C THR A 41 -1.17 -4.98 1.91
N THR A 42 -2.45 -5.14 1.56
CA THR A 42 -3.21 -6.37 1.79
C THR A 42 -2.62 -7.55 1.01
N ALA A 43 -2.29 -7.35 -0.27
CA ALA A 43 -1.70 -8.37 -1.13
C ALA A 43 -0.33 -8.82 -0.62
N VAL A 44 0.53 -7.87 -0.25
CA VAL A 44 1.87 -8.19 0.28
C VAL A 44 1.76 -8.89 1.64
N ASN A 45 0.92 -8.40 2.56
CA ASN A 45 0.74 -9.05 3.86
C ASN A 45 0.20 -10.47 3.71
N TRP A 46 -0.80 -10.69 2.86
CA TRP A 46 -1.30 -12.02 2.56
C TRP A 46 -0.18 -12.94 2.03
N TYR A 47 0.63 -12.47 1.08
CA TYR A 47 1.75 -13.22 0.55
C TYR A 47 2.75 -13.63 1.64
N LEU A 48 3.16 -12.69 2.48
CA LEU A 48 4.10 -12.93 3.57
C LEU A 48 3.53 -13.91 4.62
N GLU A 49 2.24 -13.83 4.92
CA GLU A 49 1.55 -14.75 5.82
C GLU A 49 1.49 -16.19 5.27
N GLU A 50 1.17 -16.33 3.97
CA GLU A 50 1.17 -17.66 3.32
C GLU A 50 2.58 -18.28 3.29
N ARG A 51 3.60 -17.46 3.01
CA ARG A 51 4.99 -17.93 3.08
C ARG A 51 5.38 -18.35 4.50
N ALA A 52 5.01 -17.59 5.51
CA ALA A 52 5.30 -17.90 6.92
C ALA A 52 4.61 -19.19 7.43
N LYS A 53 3.51 -19.61 6.79
CA LYS A 53 2.86 -20.90 7.09
C LYS A 53 3.64 -22.08 6.47
N ALA A 54 4.31 -21.84 5.34
CA ALA A 54 4.98 -22.90 4.59
C ALA A 54 6.43 -23.15 5.05
N GLU A 55 7.12 -22.13 5.57
CA GLU A 55 8.53 -22.21 5.95
C GLU A 55 8.89 -21.22 7.06
N THR A 56 9.99 -21.49 7.76
CA THR A 56 10.56 -20.54 8.72
C THR A 56 11.24 -19.41 7.98
N LEU A 57 10.79 -18.17 8.20
CA LEU A 57 11.33 -16.99 7.54
C LEU A 57 11.38 -15.79 8.49
N LYS A 58 12.11 -14.75 8.10
CA LYS A 58 12.16 -13.47 8.81
C LYS A 58 11.41 -12.40 8.02
N ILE A 59 10.59 -11.62 8.70
CA ILE A 59 9.87 -10.49 8.10
C ILE A 59 10.21 -9.22 8.88
N ILE A 60 10.76 -8.24 8.19
CA ILE A 60 11.04 -6.90 8.73
C ILE A 60 10.08 -5.93 8.03
N ARG A 61 9.11 -5.40 8.79
CA ARG A 61 8.12 -4.44 8.27
C ARG A 61 8.49 -3.04 8.70
N ILE A 62 8.54 -2.16 7.71
CA ILE A 62 8.88 -0.74 7.86
C ILE A 62 7.74 0.04 7.23
N SER A 63 7.07 0.89 8.00
CA SER A 63 6.06 1.81 7.47
C SER A 63 6.64 3.22 7.43
N VAL A 64 6.42 3.91 6.35
CA VAL A 64 6.77 5.33 6.22
C VAL A 64 5.60 6.16 6.73
N TYR A 65 5.86 7.09 7.64
CA TYR A 65 4.83 7.95 8.23
C TYR A 65 5.06 9.44 7.95
N SER A 66 6.21 9.78 7.37
CA SER A 66 6.62 11.17 7.18
C SER A 66 7.66 11.27 6.08
N ASP A 67 7.74 12.41 5.42
CA ASP A 67 8.81 12.75 4.46
C ASP A 67 10.17 13.02 5.14
N ASN A 68 10.23 12.97 6.45
CA ASN A 68 11.47 13.21 7.18
C ASN A 68 12.35 11.95 7.22
N LEU A 69 13.51 12.00 6.57
CA LEU A 69 14.47 10.88 6.53
C LEU A 69 14.96 10.43 7.91
N ALA A 70 15.10 11.32 8.89
CA ALA A 70 15.53 10.94 10.23
C ALA A 70 14.45 10.14 10.96
N ILE A 71 13.17 10.50 10.78
CA ILE A 71 12.03 9.73 11.31
C ILE A 71 11.96 8.38 10.62
N PHE A 72 12.07 8.34 9.30
CA PHE A 72 12.11 7.09 8.54
C PHE A 72 13.27 6.19 8.99
N TRP A 73 14.47 6.76 9.14
CA TRP A 73 15.64 6.00 9.60
C TRP A 73 15.42 5.39 10.99
N LYS A 74 14.83 6.13 11.89
CA LYS A 74 14.46 5.61 13.22
C LYS A 74 13.48 4.44 13.12
N SER A 75 12.48 4.54 12.25
CA SER A 75 11.53 3.43 11.99
C SER A 75 12.25 2.19 11.45
N VAL A 76 13.24 2.36 10.56
CA VAL A 76 14.10 1.28 10.06
C VAL A 76 14.86 0.63 11.22
N GLN A 77 15.58 1.42 12.05
CA GLN A 77 16.33 0.93 13.20
C GLN A 77 15.46 0.11 14.16
N GLU A 78 14.28 0.61 14.48
CA GLU A 78 13.31 -0.07 15.36
C GLU A 78 12.78 -1.36 14.76
N ALA A 79 12.46 -1.38 13.45
CA ALA A 79 11.99 -2.57 12.76
C ALA A 79 13.04 -3.67 12.74
N PHE A 80 14.29 -3.33 12.44
CA PHE A 80 15.41 -4.27 12.48
C PHE A 80 15.69 -4.79 13.89
N ALA A 81 15.67 -3.91 14.89
CA ALA A 81 15.88 -4.32 16.28
C ALA A 81 14.79 -5.31 16.76
N ARG A 82 13.51 -5.07 16.41
CA ARG A 82 12.40 -6.00 16.71
C ARG A 82 12.56 -7.36 16.02
N ALA A 83 13.16 -7.38 14.84
CA ALA A 83 13.44 -8.61 14.09
C ALA A 83 14.70 -9.34 14.54
N GLY A 84 15.37 -8.89 15.60
CA GLY A 84 16.57 -9.50 16.16
C GLY A 84 17.89 -9.02 15.53
N PHE A 85 17.86 -7.88 14.84
CA PHE A 85 19.03 -7.24 14.24
C PHE A 85 19.32 -5.86 14.89
N PRO A 86 19.80 -5.80 16.14
CA PRO A 86 19.96 -4.52 16.86
C PRO A 86 21.14 -3.67 16.37
N PHE A 87 22.03 -4.20 15.51
CA PHE A 87 23.25 -3.54 15.08
C PHE A 87 23.02 -2.18 14.41
N LEU A 88 21.86 -1.96 13.78
CA LEU A 88 21.52 -0.68 13.17
C LEU A 88 21.30 0.47 14.16
N ARG A 89 21.10 0.19 15.45
CA ARG A 89 20.80 1.24 16.45
C ARG A 89 21.86 2.33 16.54
N ASP A 90 23.12 1.94 16.34
CA ASP A 90 24.27 2.84 16.44
C ASP A 90 24.67 3.46 15.09
N TYR A 91 23.98 3.08 13.99
CA TYR A 91 24.24 3.65 12.68
C TYR A 91 23.51 4.97 12.48
N PRO A 92 24.22 6.07 12.15
CA PRO A 92 23.57 7.31 11.74
C PRO A 92 22.82 7.12 10.42
N CYS A 93 21.81 7.97 10.17
CA CYS A 93 21.17 8.01 8.86
C CYS A 93 22.24 8.34 7.80
N PRO A 94 22.40 7.52 6.76
CA PRO A 94 23.41 7.76 5.72
C PRO A 94 23.09 9.06 4.97
N THR A 95 24.05 9.98 4.93
CA THR A 95 23.92 11.30 4.29
C THR A 95 24.54 11.35 2.91
N ASP A 96 25.43 10.41 2.58
CA ASP A 96 26.15 10.33 1.32
C ASP A 96 26.24 8.89 0.79
N ALA A 97 26.73 8.76 -0.43
CA ALA A 97 26.84 7.47 -1.11
C ALA A 97 27.89 6.54 -0.47
N ALA A 98 28.95 7.08 0.15
CA ALA A 98 30.02 6.28 0.76
C ALA A 98 29.50 5.63 2.05
N GLY A 99 28.90 6.42 2.96
CA GLY A 99 28.27 5.90 4.17
C GLY A 99 27.12 4.93 3.86
N GLY A 100 26.33 5.24 2.82
CA GLY A 100 25.31 4.33 2.31
C GLY A 100 25.88 3.00 1.81
N GLY A 101 27.04 3.03 1.14
CA GLY A 101 27.73 1.83 0.65
C GLY A 101 28.20 0.89 1.75
N LEU A 102 28.81 1.44 2.80
CA LEU A 102 29.25 0.66 3.98
C LEU A 102 28.06 0.04 4.71
N LEU A 103 27.01 0.83 4.92
CA LEU A 103 25.78 0.34 5.54
C LEU A 103 25.15 -0.81 4.75
N VAL A 104 25.12 -0.72 3.41
CA VAL A 104 24.61 -1.81 2.55
C VAL A 104 25.44 -3.08 2.73
N ASP A 105 26.75 -2.97 2.80
CA ASP A 105 27.64 -4.13 2.98
C ASP A 105 27.39 -4.81 4.33
N ASP A 106 27.28 -4.03 5.40
CA ASP A 106 26.98 -4.55 6.74
C ASP A 106 25.58 -5.15 6.83
N LEU A 107 24.56 -4.51 6.19
CA LEU A 107 23.21 -5.06 6.09
C LEU A 107 23.21 -6.41 5.36
N CYS A 108 23.89 -6.50 4.22
CA CYS A 108 23.96 -7.72 3.44
C CYS A 108 24.66 -8.84 4.23
N HIS A 109 25.73 -8.51 4.97
CA HIS A 109 26.41 -9.47 5.83
C HIS A 109 25.53 -9.95 6.98
N ALA A 110 24.84 -9.04 7.67
CA ALA A 110 23.98 -9.37 8.80
C ALA A 110 22.72 -10.17 8.42
N LEU A 111 22.21 -9.95 7.20
CA LEU A 111 21.00 -10.61 6.69
C LEU A 111 21.30 -11.92 5.94
N ALA A 112 22.56 -12.16 5.57
CA ALA A 112 22.95 -13.40 4.89
C ALA A 112 22.64 -14.61 5.78
N GLY A 113 22.10 -15.67 5.17
CA GLY A 113 21.73 -16.89 5.88
C GLY A 113 20.97 -17.87 5.00
N GLU A 114 20.53 -18.97 5.59
CA GLU A 114 19.76 -20.00 4.88
C GLU A 114 18.26 -19.68 4.84
N ALA A 115 17.72 -19.06 5.92
CA ALA A 115 16.31 -18.73 6.01
C ALA A 115 15.97 -17.50 5.16
N PRO A 116 14.85 -17.54 4.40
CA PRO A 116 14.38 -16.38 3.67
C PRO A 116 14.11 -15.18 4.59
N CYS A 117 14.49 -13.99 4.14
CA CYS A 117 14.27 -12.74 4.84
C CYS A 117 13.57 -11.74 3.93
N TYR A 118 12.43 -11.24 4.35
CA TYR A 118 11.64 -10.26 3.61
C TYR A 118 11.69 -8.90 4.31
N LEU A 119 12.17 -7.89 3.57
CA LEU A 119 12.13 -6.49 3.99
C LEU A 119 10.94 -5.84 3.30
N PHE A 120 9.90 -5.49 4.03
CA PHE A 120 8.73 -4.85 3.48
C PHE A 120 8.65 -3.38 3.92
N ILE A 121 8.78 -2.47 2.95
CA ILE A 121 8.61 -1.03 3.13
C ILE A 121 7.26 -0.64 2.55
N ASP A 122 6.36 -0.14 3.39
CA ASP A 122 5.03 0.32 2.99
C ASP A 122 4.94 1.85 2.99
N ASP A 123 4.07 2.38 2.14
CA ASP A 123 3.82 3.81 1.93
C ASP A 123 5.07 4.62 1.54
N PHE A 124 5.95 4.02 0.73
CA PHE A 124 7.23 4.64 0.33
C PHE A 124 7.06 5.98 -0.42
N HIS A 125 5.91 6.21 -1.04
CA HIS A 125 5.58 7.48 -1.72
C HIS A 125 5.63 8.72 -0.81
N LEU A 126 5.54 8.53 0.52
CA LEU A 126 5.68 9.61 1.48
C LEU A 126 7.11 10.15 1.59
N LEU A 127 8.12 9.42 1.10
CA LEU A 127 9.51 9.89 1.03
C LEU A 127 9.78 10.51 -0.33
N THR A 128 9.91 11.83 -0.38
CA THR A 128 10.21 12.58 -1.60
C THR A 128 11.72 12.67 -1.88
N ASP A 129 12.56 12.42 -0.89
CA ASP A 129 14.02 12.46 -1.03
C ASP A 129 14.54 11.33 -1.93
N LYS A 130 15.06 11.73 -3.09
CA LYS A 130 15.60 10.79 -4.10
C LYS A 130 16.76 9.93 -3.59
N ARG A 131 17.44 10.33 -2.51
CA ARG A 131 18.50 9.53 -1.90
C ARG A 131 17.96 8.22 -1.35
N ALA A 132 16.71 8.20 -0.83
CA ALA A 132 16.07 6.98 -0.36
C ALA A 132 15.89 5.95 -1.49
N SER A 133 15.37 6.34 -2.65
CA SER A 133 15.21 5.42 -3.78
C SER A 133 16.54 4.93 -4.35
N LEU A 134 17.56 5.79 -4.43
CA LEU A 134 18.90 5.39 -4.84
C LEU A 134 19.55 4.41 -3.84
N PHE A 135 19.36 4.62 -2.55
CA PHE A 135 19.81 3.69 -1.51
C PHE A 135 19.15 2.31 -1.67
N LEU A 136 17.84 2.25 -1.93
CA LEU A 136 17.14 0.98 -2.18
C LEU A 136 17.67 0.28 -3.44
N CYS A 137 18.00 1.02 -4.50
CA CYS A 137 18.63 0.44 -5.69
C CYS A 137 20.01 -0.14 -5.40
N MET A 138 20.80 0.55 -4.60
CA MET A 138 22.13 0.12 -4.17
C MET A 138 22.02 -1.15 -3.31
N LEU A 139 21.09 -1.18 -2.37
CA LEU A 139 20.78 -2.34 -1.54
C LEU A 139 20.35 -3.53 -2.40
N ALA A 140 19.35 -3.36 -3.27
CA ALA A 140 18.83 -4.41 -4.14
C ALA A 140 19.90 -5.03 -5.04
N ASN A 141 20.91 -4.25 -5.44
CA ASN A 141 22.01 -4.76 -6.25
C ASN A 141 22.93 -5.72 -5.49
N LYS A 142 23.06 -5.57 -4.18
CA LYS A 142 23.97 -6.33 -3.32
C LYS A 142 23.29 -7.38 -2.43
N LEU A 143 21.95 -7.37 -2.32
CA LEU A 143 21.22 -8.29 -1.44
C LEU A 143 21.63 -9.75 -1.65
N PRO A 144 21.83 -10.52 -0.57
CA PRO A 144 22.02 -11.98 -0.64
C PRO A 144 20.79 -12.67 -1.24
N ALA A 145 20.98 -13.86 -1.80
CA ALA A 145 19.93 -14.59 -2.50
C ALA A 145 18.71 -14.96 -1.61
N ASN A 146 18.91 -15.04 -0.30
CA ASN A 146 17.85 -15.30 0.69
C ASN A 146 17.09 -14.04 1.12
N VAL A 147 17.46 -12.83 0.66
CA VAL A 147 16.87 -11.57 1.10
C VAL A 147 16.08 -10.91 -0.04
N HIS A 148 14.83 -10.57 0.23
CA HIS A 148 13.90 -10.02 -0.73
C HIS A 148 13.31 -8.69 -0.20
N LEU A 149 13.58 -7.61 -0.94
CA LEU A 149 13.04 -6.28 -0.64
C LEU A 149 11.71 -6.09 -1.35
N ILE A 150 10.66 -5.73 -0.63
CA ILE A 150 9.34 -5.39 -1.17
C ILE A 150 9.06 -3.93 -0.83
N VAL A 151 8.74 -3.13 -1.84
CA VAL A 151 8.44 -1.70 -1.64
C VAL A 151 7.08 -1.37 -2.22
N ALA A 152 6.14 -0.99 -1.37
CA ALA A 152 4.82 -0.52 -1.79
C ALA A 152 4.78 1.01 -1.85
N SER A 153 4.28 1.54 -2.96
CA SER A 153 4.20 2.98 -3.23
C SER A 153 2.93 3.32 -3.99
N ARG A 154 2.48 4.58 -3.93
CA ARG A 154 1.41 5.06 -4.83
C ARG A 154 1.98 5.41 -6.20
N ASP A 155 3.17 5.98 -6.23
CA ASP A 155 3.83 6.48 -7.42
C ASP A 155 5.09 5.69 -7.75
N ARG A 156 5.51 5.80 -9.01
CA ARG A 156 6.77 5.20 -9.46
C ARG A 156 7.94 5.98 -8.85
N PHE A 157 8.71 5.32 -8.02
CA PHE A 157 9.88 5.88 -7.35
C PHE A 157 11.22 5.39 -7.92
N LEU A 158 11.20 4.27 -8.66
CA LEU A 158 12.39 3.66 -9.24
C LEU A 158 12.78 4.42 -10.53
N PRO A 159 13.97 5.06 -10.58
CA PRO A 159 14.44 5.72 -11.80
C PRO A 159 14.59 4.72 -12.95
N ALA A 160 14.21 5.10 -14.16
CA ALA A 160 14.24 4.20 -15.32
C ALA A 160 15.65 3.63 -15.59
N ALA A 161 16.70 4.44 -15.44
CA ALA A 161 18.08 4.02 -15.60
C ALA A 161 18.48 2.94 -14.57
N GLU A 162 18.01 3.07 -13.32
CA GLU A 162 18.27 2.09 -12.26
C GLU A 162 17.48 0.80 -12.49
N ALA A 163 16.23 0.90 -12.98
CA ALA A 163 15.45 -0.27 -13.35
C ALA A 163 16.15 -1.10 -14.43
N VAL A 164 16.71 -0.44 -15.45
CA VAL A 164 17.50 -1.10 -16.50
C VAL A 164 18.78 -1.72 -15.92
N ARG A 165 19.49 -1.00 -15.06
CA ARG A 165 20.73 -1.48 -14.42
C ARG A 165 20.50 -2.72 -13.55
N LEU A 166 19.43 -2.75 -12.80
CA LEU A 166 19.07 -3.88 -11.95
C LEU A 166 18.51 -5.08 -12.74
N GLY A 167 17.89 -4.83 -13.90
CA GLY A 167 17.42 -5.86 -14.82
C GLY A 167 16.55 -6.91 -14.13
N ALA A 168 16.90 -8.18 -14.24
CA ALA A 168 16.16 -9.31 -13.67
C ALA A 168 16.11 -9.34 -12.13
N LYS A 169 16.89 -8.51 -11.43
CA LYS A 169 16.82 -8.39 -9.97
C LYS A 169 15.56 -7.67 -9.50
N VAL A 170 14.88 -6.92 -10.39
CA VAL A 170 13.66 -6.16 -10.05
C VAL A 170 12.45 -6.78 -10.71
N TYR A 171 11.42 -6.99 -9.91
CA TYR A 171 10.08 -7.36 -10.37
C TYR A 171 9.10 -6.23 -10.06
N GLN A 172 8.18 -5.96 -10.97
CA GLN A 172 7.22 -4.87 -10.82
C GLN A 172 5.78 -5.41 -10.85
N ILE A 173 5.03 -5.09 -9.81
CA ILE A 173 3.59 -5.32 -9.72
C ILE A 173 2.91 -3.96 -9.82
N GLY A 174 2.05 -3.79 -10.80
CA GLY A 174 1.33 -2.55 -11.05
C GLY A 174 -0.18 -2.69 -10.85
N THR A 175 -0.89 -1.66 -11.27
CA THR A 175 -2.35 -1.58 -11.21
C THR A 175 -3.01 -2.76 -11.94
N GLU A 176 -2.46 -3.19 -13.08
CA GLU A 176 -3.00 -4.28 -13.89
C GLU A 176 -3.09 -5.61 -13.14
N GLN A 177 -2.10 -5.92 -12.29
CA GLN A 177 -2.11 -7.13 -11.48
C GLN A 177 -3.05 -7.01 -10.28
N LEU A 178 -3.23 -5.79 -9.75
CA LEU A 178 -4.00 -5.55 -8.53
C LEU A 178 -5.49 -5.34 -8.79
N ARG A 179 -5.87 -4.81 -9.96
CA ARG A 179 -7.29 -4.58 -10.27
C ARG A 179 -8.06 -5.89 -10.42
N LEU A 180 -9.32 -5.87 -10.04
CA LEU A 180 -10.22 -7.00 -10.25
C LEU A 180 -10.66 -7.07 -11.71
N ASN A 181 -10.69 -8.26 -12.28
CA ASN A 181 -11.35 -8.54 -13.55
C ASN A 181 -12.81 -8.99 -13.32
N HIS A 182 -13.55 -9.23 -14.40
CA HIS A 182 -14.96 -9.62 -14.37
C HIS A 182 -15.22 -10.84 -13.48
N THR A 183 -14.47 -11.92 -13.69
CA THR A 183 -14.62 -13.17 -12.94
C THR A 183 -14.28 -12.99 -11.46
N GLU A 184 -13.19 -12.27 -11.17
CA GLU A 184 -12.74 -12.00 -9.81
C GLU A 184 -13.73 -11.14 -9.05
N LEU A 185 -14.31 -10.13 -9.70
CA LEU A 185 -15.36 -9.28 -9.12
C LEU A 185 -16.60 -10.10 -8.77
N ALA A 186 -17.06 -10.98 -9.66
CA ALA A 186 -18.20 -11.85 -9.40
C ALA A 186 -17.94 -12.81 -8.22
N VAL A 187 -16.72 -13.35 -8.09
CA VAL A 187 -16.31 -14.22 -6.98
C VAL A 187 -16.25 -13.41 -5.69
N TYR A 188 -15.67 -12.21 -5.72
CA TYR A 188 -15.59 -11.33 -4.56
C TYR A 188 -16.98 -10.94 -4.04
N ALA A 189 -17.89 -10.52 -4.93
CA ALA A 189 -19.28 -10.20 -4.56
C ALA A 189 -19.97 -11.38 -3.86
N ARG A 190 -19.81 -12.60 -4.37
CA ARG A 190 -20.34 -13.83 -3.74
C ARG A 190 -19.76 -14.07 -2.35
N ARG A 191 -18.45 -13.85 -2.15
CA ARG A 191 -17.82 -13.96 -0.84
C ARG A 191 -18.33 -12.91 0.14
N CYS A 192 -18.68 -11.71 -0.36
CA CYS A 192 -19.32 -10.67 0.44
C CYS A 192 -20.78 -10.99 0.80
N GLY A 193 -21.39 -11.99 0.20
CA GLY A 193 -22.75 -12.43 0.52
C GLY A 193 -23.80 -12.04 -0.50
N THR A 194 -23.40 -11.59 -1.72
CA THR A 194 -24.34 -11.28 -2.80
C THR A 194 -23.93 -11.96 -4.10
N ALA A 195 -24.92 -12.45 -4.85
CA ALA A 195 -24.74 -12.90 -6.22
C ALA A 195 -25.21 -11.77 -7.15
N LEU A 196 -24.28 -11.24 -7.93
CA LEU A 196 -24.58 -10.27 -8.99
C LEU A 196 -24.88 -10.99 -10.29
N SER A 197 -25.81 -10.46 -11.09
CA SER A 197 -25.99 -10.89 -12.48
C SER A 197 -24.79 -10.43 -13.34
N ASP A 198 -24.56 -11.06 -14.49
CA ASP A 198 -23.48 -10.67 -15.41
C ASP A 198 -23.56 -9.20 -15.80
N ALA A 199 -24.77 -8.70 -16.09
CA ALA A 199 -25.00 -7.29 -16.40
C ALA A 199 -24.64 -6.35 -15.22
N GLN A 200 -24.87 -6.78 -13.98
CA GLN A 200 -24.47 -6.01 -12.79
C GLN A 200 -22.96 -6.05 -12.59
N VAL A 201 -22.31 -7.19 -12.80
CA VAL A 201 -20.85 -7.33 -12.75
C VAL A 201 -20.18 -6.42 -13.78
N GLU A 202 -20.69 -6.45 -15.03
CA GLU A 202 -20.19 -5.62 -16.12
C GLU A 202 -20.36 -4.13 -15.83
N SER A 203 -21.54 -3.73 -15.34
CA SER A 203 -21.81 -2.36 -14.94
C SER A 203 -20.89 -1.87 -13.82
N LEU A 204 -20.68 -2.72 -12.79
CA LEU A 204 -19.82 -2.41 -11.67
C LEU A 204 -18.35 -2.37 -12.08
N LEU A 205 -17.92 -3.29 -12.97
CA LEU A 205 -16.56 -3.29 -13.50
C LEU A 205 -16.29 -2.04 -14.34
N TYR A 206 -17.24 -1.65 -15.17
CA TYR A 206 -17.14 -0.43 -15.99
C TYR A 206 -17.00 0.83 -15.12
N SER A 207 -17.82 0.98 -14.08
CA SER A 207 -17.81 2.17 -13.21
C SER A 207 -16.62 2.20 -12.23
N SER A 208 -16.09 1.04 -11.85
CA SER A 208 -14.98 0.95 -10.89
C SER A 208 -13.61 0.71 -11.54
N GLU A 209 -13.58 0.38 -12.84
CA GLU A 209 -12.37 -0.06 -13.55
C GLU A 209 -11.61 -1.20 -12.84
N GLY A 210 -12.33 -1.97 -12.01
CA GLY A 210 -11.74 -3.01 -11.17
C GLY A 210 -10.97 -2.51 -9.94
N TRP A 211 -11.05 -1.22 -9.63
CA TRP A 211 -10.46 -0.64 -8.43
C TRP A 211 -11.15 -1.20 -7.18
N PHE A 212 -10.37 -1.89 -6.35
CA PHE A 212 -10.90 -2.67 -5.23
C PHE A 212 -11.75 -1.82 -4.26
N SER A 213 -11.27 -0.63 -3.88
CA SER A 213 -12.02 0.25 -2.96
C SER A 213 -13.33 0.72 -3.57
N ALA A 214 -13.39 1.00 -4.87
CA ALA A 214 -14.62 1.37 -5.55
C ALA A 214 -15.61 0.21 -5.60
N VAL A 215 -15.14 -0.99 -5.92
CA VAL A 215 -15.97 -2.21 -5.88
C VAL A 215 -16.53 -2.42 -4.47
N TYR A 216 -15.68 -2.32 -3.44
CA TYR A 216 -16.08 -2.44 -2.04
C TYR A 216 -17.19 -1.43 -1.67
N LEU A 217 -17.01 -0.14 -2.00
CA LEU A 217 -17.99 0.90 -1.70
C LEU A 217 -19.32 0.70 -2.43
N ASN A 218 -19.28 0.27 -3.68
CA ASN A 218 -20.50 -0.04 -4.45
C ASN A 218 -21.24 -1.24 -3.83
N LEU A 219 -20.53 -2.30 -3.44
CA LEU A 219 -21.12 -3.45 -2.76
C LEU A 219 -21.69 -3.05 -1.38
N ARG A 220 -21.02 -2.18 -0.66
CA ARG A 220 -21.53 -1.61 0.60
C ARG A 220 -22.83 -0.84 0.38
N THR A 221 -22.86 0.05 -0.62
CA THR A 221 -24.08 0.79 -1.00
C THR A 221 -25.21 -0.16 -1.36
N LEU A 222 -24.93 -1.22 -2.13
CA LEU A 222 -25.90 -2.26 -2.45
C LEU A 222 -26.43 -2.94 -1.18
N SER A 223 -25.56 -3.24 -0.20
CA SER A 223 -25.97 -3.89 1.04
C SER A 223 -26.86 -3.01 1.92
N GLU A 224 -26.61 -1.70 1.91
CA GLU A 224 -27.32 -0.72 2.74
C GLU A 224 -28.62 -0.25 2.07
N ARG A 225 -28.58 0.02 0.76
CA ARG A 225 -29.68 0.67 0.01
C ARG A 225 -30.43 -0.29 -0.92
N GLY A 226 -29.93 -1.50 -1.16
CA GLY A 226 -30.54 -2.49 -2.06
C GLY A 226 -30.40 -2.21 -3.55
N VAL A 227 -29.67 -1.17 -3.94
CA VAL A 227 -29.49 -0.74 -5.34
C VAL A 227 -28.02 -0.46 -5.61
N LEU A 228 -27.50 -0.97 -6.74
CA LEU A 228 -26.20 -0.56 -7.26
C LEU A 228 -26.29 0.86 -7.82
N PRO A 229 -25.26 1.69 -7.63
CA PRO A 229 -25.18 2.99 -8.31
C PRO A 229 -25.29 2.82 -9.84
N SER A 230 -25.88 3.82 -10.51
CA SER A 230 -26.05 3.79 -11.96
C SER A 230 -24.71 3.82 -12.69
N ARG A 231 -24.67 3.32 -13.94
CA ARG A 231 -23.47 3.35 -14.83
C ARG A 231 -22.82 4.74 -14.96
N ASN A 232 -23.60 5.80 -14.79
CA ASN A 232 -23.15 7.19 -14.92
C ASN A 232 -22.81 7.82 -13.55
N SER A 233 -22.88 7.09 -12.44
CA SER A 233 -22.43 7.64 -11.18
C SER A 233 -20.89 7.66 -11.21
N ASP A 234 -20.36 8.87 -11.23
CA ASP A 234 -18.95 9.12 -11.08
C ASP A 234 -18.46 8.45 -9.79
N ILE A 235 -17.31 7.79 -9.86
CA ILE A 235 -16.69 7.14 -8.71
C ILE A 235 -16.47 8.13 -7.56
N TYR A 236 -16.22 9.39 -7.88
CA TYR A 236 -16.11 10.49 -6.91
C TYR A 236 -17.44 10.72 -6.20
N THR A 237 -18.58 10.67 -6.91
CA THR A 237 -19.91 10.76 -6.30
C THR A 237 -20.16 9.61 -5.33
N THR A 238 -19.72 8.38 -5.68
CA THR A 238 -19.82 7.21 -4.80
C THR A 238 -18.92 7.35 -3.57
N PHE A 239 -17.69 7.86 -3.75
CA PHE A 239 -16.78 8.17 -2.65
C PHE A 239 -17.35 9.24 -1.74
N THR A 240 -17.83 10.34 -2.30
CA THR A 240 -18.46 11.44 -1.57
C THR A 240 -19.61 10.91 -0.74
N ALA A 241 -20.54 10.18 -1.35
CA ALA A 241 -21.69 9.60 -0.66
C ALA A 241 -21.33 8.60 0.45
N ALA A 242 -20.23 7.86 0.29
CA ALA A 242 -19.82 6.85 1.27
C ALA A 242 -18.92 7.39 2.38
N MET A 243 -18.07 8.36 2.06
CA MET A 243 -17.00 8.83 2.96
C MET A 243 -17.23 10.24 3.48
N ILE A 244 -17.81 11.13 2.68
CA ILE A 244 -17.97 12.55 3.00
C ILE A 244 -19.37 12.86 3.55
N ASP A 245 -20.43 12.40 2.85
CA ASP A 245 -21.81 12.73 3.26
C ASP A 245 -22.19 12.29 4.69
N PRO A 246 -21.67 11.15 5.21
CA PRO A 246 -21.95 10.73 6.59
C PRO A 246 -21.25 11.59 7.65
N LEU A 247 -20.26 12.42 7.26
CA LEU A 247 -19.53 13.25 8.20
C LEU A 247 -20.38 14.42 8.69
N PRO A 248 -20.16 14.90 9.93
CA PRO A 248 -20.74 16.15 10.42
C PRO A 248 -20.44 17.33 9.48
N GLU A 249 -21.34 18.27 9.37
CA GLU A 249 -21.25 19.42 8.46
C GLU A 249 -19.91 20.17 8.61
N LYS A 250 -19.49 20.43 9.84
CA LYS A 250 -18.20 21.09 10.16
C LYS A 250 -17.00 20.34 9.54
N GLN A 251 -17.02 19.01 9.56
CA GLN A 251 -15.93 18.20 8.96
C GLN A 251 -15.99 18.22 7.43
N ARG A 252 -17.20 18.23 6.85
CA ARG A 252 -17.37 18.32 5.39
C ARG A 252 -16.90 19.68 4.86
N GLU A 253 -17.24 20.78 5.55
CA GLU A 253 -16.77 22.12 5.20
C GLU A 253 -15.25 22.21 5.31
N PHE A 254 -14.68 21.67 6.39
CA PHE A 254 -13.23 21.58 6.56
C PHE A 254 -12.56 20.85 5.39
N LEU A 255 -13.05 19.66 5.01
CA LEU A 255 -12.51 18.90 3.89
C LEU A 255 -12.70 19.61 2.55
N ALA A 256 -13.82 20.33 2.34
CA ALA A 256 -14.05 21.09 1.12
C ALA A 256 -13.02 22.23 0.95
N VAL A 257 -12.63 22.88 2.04
CA VAL A 257 -11.62 23.94 2.03
C VAL A 257 -10.21 23.36 1.89
N MET A 258 -9.90 22.33 2.67
CA MET A 258 -8.56 21.76 2.74
C MET A 258 -8.21 20.79 1.60
N GLY A 259 -9.22 20.27 0.89
CA GLY A 259 -9.05 19.36 -0.25
C GLY A 259 -8.35 19.97 -1.48
N LEU A 260 -8.07 21.27 -1.45
CA LEU A 260 -7.27 21.96 -2.48
C LEU A 260 -5.76 21.90 -2.18
N ALA A 261 -5.36 21.46 -0.98
CA ALA A 261 -3.97 21.34 -0.58
C ALA A 261 -3.54 19.87 -0.60
N ASP A 262 -2.43 19.58 -1.26
CA ASP A 262 -1.88 18.22 -1.32
C ASP A 262 -1.32 17.76 0.03
N GLU A 263 -0.76 18.70 0.80
CA GLU A 263 -0.23 18.48 2.16
C GLU A 263 -0.46 19.71 3.02
N PHE A 264 -0.80 19.52 4.29
CA PHE A 264 -0.95 20.62 5.24
C PHE A 264 -0.70 20.17 6.69
N SER A 265 -0.21 21.10 7.53
CA SER A 265 -0.12 20.92 8.97
C SER A 265 -1.39 21.39 9.67
N ALA A 266 -1.55 21.05 10.95
CA ALA A 266 -2.66 21.53 11.77
C ALA A 266 -2.66 23.08 11.88
N GLU A 267 -1.46 23.70 11.97
CA GLU A 267 -1.33 25.15 12.02
C GLU A 267 -1.74 25.80 10.68
N MET A 268 -1.36 25.19 9.54
CA MET A 268 -1.80 25.66 8.23
C MET A 268 -3.31 25.54 8.08
N ALA A 269 -3.88 24.41 8.49
CA ALA A 269 -5.31 24.20 8.45
C ALA A 269 -6.07 25.24 9.32
N GLN A 270 -5.58 25.53 10.51
CA GLN A 270 -6.13 26.57 11.38
C GLN A 270 -6.04 27.96 10.73
N CYS A 271 -4.92 28.26 10.09
CA CYS A 271 -4.73 29.56 9.40
C CYS A 271 -5.67 29.72 8.19
N ILE A 272 -5.86 28.65 7.40
CA ILE A 272 -6.67 28.67 6.18
C ILE A 272 -8.17 28.68 6.50
N THR A 273 -8.60 27.84 7.44
CA THR A 273 -10.01 27.71 7.82
C THR A 273 -10.47 28.74 8.85
N GLY A 274 -9.53 29.35 9.60
CA GLY A 274 -9.83 30.19 10.75
C GLY A 274 -10.40 29.41 11.95
N ASP A 275 -10.44 28.06 11.90
CA ASP A 275 -11.01 27.21 12.93
C ASP A 275 -9.95 26.80 13.96
N ALA A 276 -10.12 27.24 15.22
CA ALA A 276 -9.23 26.88 16.33
C ALA A 276 -9.19 25.35 16.58
N ASP A 277 -10.25 24.62 16.20
CA ASP A 277 -10.37 23.17 16.39
C ASP A 277 -9.81 22.34 15.22
N ALA A 278 -9.14 22.97 14.24
CA ALA A 278 -8.63 22.30 13.04
C ALA A 278 -7.79 21.04 13.37
N GLY A 279 -6.95 21.11 14.42
CA GLY A 279 -6.16 19.95 14.87
C GLY A 279 -7.03 18.80 15.43
N GLN A 280 -8.14 19.13 16.08
CA GLN A 280 -9.10 18.14 16.59
C GLN A 280 -9.87 17.49 15.44
N ILE A 281 -10.30 18.28 14.45
CA ILE A 281 -10.97 17.78 13.24
C ILE A 281 -10.06 16.81 12.51
N LEU A 282 -8.78 17.15 12.31
CA LEU A 282 -7.78 16.27 11.67
C LEU A 282 -7.57 14.95 12.42
N SER A 283 -7.68 14.96 13.74
CA SER A 283 -7.53 13.73 14.54
C SER A 283 -8.77 12.82 14.47
N MET A 284 -9.92 13.32 14.02
CA MET A 284 -11.19 12.59 13.88
C MET A 284 -11.45 12.09 12.46
N LEU A 285 -10.74 12.62 11.46
CA LEU A 285 -10.78 12.20 10.05
C LEU A 285 -9.82 11.04 9.80
#